data_304553a1109a5b3fcd3bb95fb49cc235
#
_entry.id   304553a1109a5b3fcd3bb95fb49cc235
#
_cell.length_a   1.000
_cell.length_b   1.000
_cell.length_c   1.000
_cell.angle_alpha   90.00
_cell.angle_beta   90.00
_cell.angle_gamma   90.00
#
_symmetry.space_group_name_H-M   'P 1'
#
loop_
_entity.id
_entity.type
_entity.pdbx_description
1 polymer ?
#
loop_
_entity_poly.entity_id
_entity_poly.type
_entity_poly.pdbx_seq_one_letter_code
_entity_poly.pdbx_strand_id
1 'polypeptide(L)'
;SQIFVIIAFIYVWKLSNEVFKEKIYSLLSVFTLSGIYFYNFTSPEFNVNISQLPFWAMCVYYFWKGINSESKINWILFGIFSALGFLSKYLFIYILASLFLYFFINIKKYKKFIPNYFLSVLITLLILTPHFIWLFENNFVTIFYGLNRSAITEVVFINHIINPIVFSIKQIIILIPFFIMISILLKNY
;
A
#
# COMPACT_ATOMS: atom_id res chain seq x y z
N SER A 1 0.14 -1.94 17.83
CA SER A 1 0.53 -2.53 16.54
C SER A 1 -0.52 -3.52 16.03
N GLN A 2 -0.96 -4.49 16.84
CA GLN A 2 -1.87 -5.58 16.40
C GLN A 2 -3.18 -5.09 15.79
N ILE A 3 -3.76 -4.02 16.33
CA ILE A 3 -5.00 -3.42 15.78
C ILE A 3 -4.81 -3.03 14.31
N PHE A 4 -3.66 -2.47 13.94
CA PHE A 4 -3.36 -2.07 12.56
C PHE A 4 -3.28 -3.28 11.62
N VAL A 5 -2.65 -4.36 12.07
CA VAL A 5 -2.58 -5.62 11.31
C VAL A 5 -3.97 -6.24 11.14
N ILE A 6 -4.78 -6.28 12.22
CA ILE A 6 -6.16 -6.79 12.16
C ILE A 6 -7.01 -5.99 11.17
N ILE A 7 -6.92 -4.66 11.20
CA ILE A 7 -7.65 -3.82 10.25
C ILE A 7 -7.19 -4.12 8.81
N ALA A 8 -5.90 -4.29 8.57
CA ALA A 8 -5.39 -4.66 7.26
C ALA A 8 -5.97 -6.01 6.79
N PHE A 9 -5.99 -7.03 7.65
CA PHE A 9 -6.59 -8.34 7.35
C PHE A 9 -8.09 -8.26 7.05
N ILE A 10 -8.84 -7.45 7.81
CA ILE A 10 -10.27 -7.23 7.56
C ILE A 10 -10.50 -6.64 6.16
N TYR A 11 -9.70 -5.65 5.74
CA TYR A 11 -9.88 -5.03 4.44
C TYR A 11 -9.37 -5.89 3.29
N VAL A 12 -8.34 -6.71 3.50
CA VAL A 12 -7.93 -7.74 2.52
C VAL A 12 -9.02 -8.80 2.37
N TRP A 13 -9.62 -9.26 3.48
CA TRP A 13 -10.79 -10.14 3.44
C TRP A 13 -11.94 -9.53 2.63
N LYS A 14 -12.32 -8.27 2.92
CA LYS A 14 -13.38 -7.56 2.21
C LYS A 14 -13.08 -7.46 0.71
N LEU A 15 -11.85 -7.07 0.35
CA LEU A 15 -11.43 -6.96 -1.05
C LEU A 15 -11.52 -8.30 -1.76
N SER A 16 -10.95 -9.34 -1.16
CA SER A 16 -10.95 -10.68 -1.72
C SER A 16 -12.37 -11.22 -1.93
N ASN A 17 -13.27 -10.98 -0.97
CA ASN A 17 -14.67 -11.38 -1.09
C ASN A 17 -15.42 -10.64 -2.22
N GLU A 18 -15.08 -9.38 -2.49
CA GLU A 18 -15.63 -8.64 -3.65
C GLU A 18 -15.09 -9.18 -4.98
N VAL A 19 -13.83 -9.62 -5.01
CA VAL A 19 -13.17 -10.12 -6.24
C VAL A 19 -13.59 -11.55 -6.55
N PHE A 20 -13.49 -12.44 -5.59
CA PHE A 20 -13.70 -13.89 -5.79
C PHE A 20 -15.13 -14.34 -5.47
N LYS A 21 -15.89 -13.57 -4.69
CA LYS A 21 -17.28 -13.87 -4.26
C LYS A 21 -17.43 -15.17 -3.44
N GLU A 22 -16.35 -15.79 -3.04
CA GLU A 22 -16.32 -17.02 -2.26
C GLU A 22 -15.50 -16.81 -0.97
N LYS A 23 -16.08 -17.22 0.19
CA LYS A 23 -15.47 -17.04 1.49
C LYS A 23 -14.15 -17.79 1.66
N ILE A 24 -14.00 -18.94 0.99
CA ILE A 24 -12.78 -19.75 1.10
C ILE A 24 -11.58 -19.00 0.53
N TYR A 25 -11.73 -18.35 -0.65
CA TYR A 25 -10.63 -17.58 -1.24
C TYR A 25 -10.33 -16.32 -0.44
N SER A 26 -11.35 -15.74 0.24
CA SER A 26 -11.12 -14.61 1.15
C SER A 26 -10.31 -15.05 2.38
N LEU A 27 -10.60 -16.23 2.92
CA LEU A 27 -9.84 -16.81 4.02
C LEU A 27 -8.39 -17.12 3.59
N LEU A 28 -8.22 -17.76 2.45
CA LEU A 28 -6.89 -18.06 1.88
C LEU A 28 -6.07 -16.79 1.65
N SER A 29 -6.69 -15.71 1.16
CA SER A 29 -6.01 -14.43 0.96
C SER A 29 -5.46 -13.84 2.26
N VAL A 30 -6.21 -13.94 3.36
CA VAL A 30 -5.74 -13.48 4.68
C VAL A 30 -4.63 -14.39 5.21
N PHE A 31 -4.76 -15.71 5.07
CA PHE A 31 -3.73 -16.65 5.49
C PHE A 31 -2.43 -16.43 4.70
N THR A 32 -2.51 -16.25 3.37
CA THR A 32 -1.32 -15.97 2.57
C THR A 32 -0.65 -14.65 2.97
N LEU A 33 -1.44 -13.63 3.29
CA LEU A 33 -0.91 -12.36 3.80
C LEU A 33 -0.20 -12.54 5.15
N SER A 34 -0.76 -13.37 6.05
CA SER A 34 -0.13 -13.66 7.34
C SER A 34 1.23 -14.38 7.22
N GLY A 35 1.50 -15.05 6.10
CA GLY A 35 2.81 -15.64 5.80
C GLY A 35 3.88 -14.64 5.40
N ILE A 36 3.53 -13.38 5.16
CA ILE A 36 4.49 -12.34 4.82
C ILE A 36 5.13 -11.79 6.10
N TYR A 37 6.46 -11.72 6.12
CA TYR A 37 7.29 -11.31 7.26
C TYR A 37 6.79 -10.02 7.95
N PHE A 38 6.39 -9.01 7.18
CA PHE A 38 5.94 -7.72 7.72
C PHE A 38 4.61 -7.77 8.48
N TYR A 39 3.77 -8.76 8.21
CA TYR A 39 2.50 -8.95 8.91
C TYR A 39 2.61 -9.87 10.12
N ASN A 40 3.77 -10.47 10.34
CA ASN A 40 4.00 -11.47 11.37
C ASN A 40 5.15 -11.05 12.30
N PHE A 41 6.41 -11.26 11.89
CA PHE A 41 7.58 -11.11 12.76
C PHE A 41 7.87 -9.67 13.19
N THR A 42 7.61 -8.68 12.33
CA THR A 42 7.86 -7.27 12.66
C THR A 42 6.66 -6.55 13.27
N SER A 43 5.49 -7.18 13.28
CA SER A 43 4.24 -6.56 13.74
C SER A 43 4.15 -6.31 15.26
N PRO A 44 4.86 -7.01 16.16
CA PRO A 44 4.85 -6.68 17.59
C PRO A 44 5.36 -5.27 17.88
N GLU A 45 6.38 -4.81 17.15
CA GLU A 45 6.93 -3.47 17.30
C GLU A 45 6.15 -2.46 16.47
N PHE A 46 5.59 -1.43 17.13
CA PHE A 46 4.85 -0.38 16.43
C PHE A 46 5.82 0.63 15.79
N ASN A 47 5.75 0.73 14.47
CA ASN A 47 6.56 1.66 13.69
C ASN A 47 5.79 2.13 12.45
N VAL A 48 6.39 3.04 11.67
CA VAL A 48 5.78 3.63 10.47
C VAL A 48 5.39 2.58 9.39
N ASN A 49 6.06 1.43 9.35
CA ASN A 49 5.71 0.37 8.41
C ASN A 49 4.41 -0.32 8.82
N ILE A 50 4.22 -0.55 10.12
CA ILE A 50 2.99 -1.14 10.67
C ILE A 50 1.83 -0.16 10.58
N SER A 51 2.07 1.13 10.86
CA SER A 51 1.02 2.15 10.82
C SER A 51 0.40 2.32 9.42
N GLN A 52 1.14 2.09 8.34
CA GLN A 52 0.64 2.24 6.98
C GLN A 52 -0.14 1.01 6.45
N LEU A 53 0.02 -0.21 7.06
CA LEU A 53 -0.59 -1.44 6.55
C LEU A 53 -2.11 -1.35 6.33
N PRO A 54 -2.92 -0.86 7.30
CA PRO A 54 -4.36 -0.72 7.10
C PRO A 54 -4.69 0.25 5.97
N PHE A 55 -3.94 1.34 5.83
CA PHE A 55 -4.20 2.33 4.78
C PHE A 55 -3.92 1.78 3.39
N TRP A 56 -2.91 0.90 3.23
CA TRP A 56 -2.69 0.15 1.98
C TRP A 56 -3.92 -0.67 1.62
N ALA A 57 -4.41 -1.48 2.55
CA ALA A 57 -5.56 -2.35 2.34
C ALA A 57 -6.84 -1.55 2.07
N MET A 58 -7.11 -0.50 2.88
CA MET A 58 -8.27 0.38 2.71
C MET A 58 -8.23 1.12 1.38
N CYS A 59 -7.07 1.66 1.00
CA CYS A 59 -6.90 2.41 -0.23
C CYS A 59 -7.24 1.56 -1.46
N VAL A 60 -6.69 0.34 -1.54
CA VAL A 60 -6.99 -0.60 -2.63
C VAL A 60 -8.45 -1.02 -2.61
N TYR A 61 -9.02 -1.31 -1.42
CA TYR A 61 -10.42 -1.70 -1.28
C TYR A 61 -11.38 -0.61 -1.76
N TYR A 62 -11.21 0.62 -1.29
CA TYR A 62 -12.12 1.71 -1.66
C TYR A 62 -11.92 2.17 -3.10
N PHE A 63 -10.70 2.10 -3.64
CA PHE A 63 -10.48 2.28 -5.07
C PHE A 63 -11.24 1.22 -5.89
N TRP A 64 -11.12 -0.08 -5.52
CA TRP A 64 -11.86 -1.16 -6.16
C TRP A 64 -13.37 -0.96 -6.09
N LYS A 65 -13.90 -0.61 -4.91
CA LYS A 65 -15.32 -0.27 -4.75
C LYS A 65 -15.72 0.95 -5.58
N GLY A 66 -14.86 1.95 -5.66
CA GLY A 66 -15.10 3.16 -6.44
C GLY A 66 -15.28 2.89 -7.94
N ILE A 67 -14.40 2.07 -8.54
CA ILE A 67 -14.50 1.74 -9.97
C ILE A 67 -15.59 0.71 -10.31
N ASN A 68 -16.14 0.01 -9.31
CA ASN A 68 -17.18 -1.01 -9.50
C ASN A 68 -18.56 -0.58 -8.96
N SER A 69 -18.68 0.61 -8.37
CA SER A 69 -19.94 1.14 -7.87
C SER A 69 -20.09 2.63 -8.22
N GLU A 70 -21.34 3.11 -8.26
CA GLU A 70 -21.63 4.55 -8.51
C GLU A 70 -21.58 5.39 -7.24
N SER A 71 -21.27 4.79 -6.10
CA SER A 71 -21.26 5.46 -4.82
C SER A 71 -20.06 6.41 -4.66
N LYS A 72 -20.32 7.70 -4.54
CA LYS A 72 -19.31 8.73 -4.30
C LYS A 72 -18.58 8.55 -2.97
N ILE A 73 -19.21 7.93 -1.97
CA ILE A 73 -18.61 7.72 -0.65
C ILE A 73 -17.34 6.87 -0.75
N ASN A 74 -17.28 5.91 -1.68
CA ASN A 74 -16.09 5.10 -1.86
C ASN A 74 -14.89 5.92 -2.34
N TRP A 75 -15.13 6.92 -3.18
CA TRP A 75 -14.10 7.84 -3.65
C TRP A 75 -13.66 8.83 -2.57
N ILE A 76 -14.61 9.28 -1.72
CA ILE A 76 -14.29 10.10 -0.55
C ILE A 76 -13.39 9.32 0.41
N LEU A 77 -13.76 8.09 0.73
CA LEU A 77 -12.97 7.22 1.61
C LEU A 77 -11.61 6.87 0.99
N PHE A 78 -11.55 6.63 -0.31
CA PHE A 78 -10.29 6.46 -1.03
C PHE A 78 -9.38 7.69 -0.85
N GLY A 79 -9.91 8.91 -0.99
CA GLY A 79 -9.15 10.15 -0.77
C GLY A 79 -8.65 10.30 0.68
N ILE A 80 -9.51 10.02 1.66
CA ILE A 80 -9.15 10.09 3.09
C ILE A 80 -8.01 9.10 3.40
N PHE A 81 -8.17 7.82 3.02
CA PHE A 81 -7.14 6.81 3.33
C PHE A 81 -5.87 6.99 2.50
N SER A 82 -5.96 7.60 1.32
CA SER A 82 -4.78 8.03 0.56
C SER A 82 -3.94 9.06 1.32
N ALA A 83 -4.61 10.07 1.90
CA ALA A 83 -3.93 11.09 2.70
C ALA A 83 -3.32 10.50 3.98
N LEU A 84 -4.09 9.70 4.74
CA LEU A 84 -3.61 9.07 5.99
C LEU A 84 -2.44 8.11 5.73
N GLY A 85 -2.51 7.35 4.63
CA GLY A 85 -1.41 6.49 4.22
C GLY A 85 -0.14 7.26 3.88
N PHE A 86 -0.27 8.36 3.14
CA PHE A 86 0.85 9.23 2.81
C PHE A 86 1.47 9.89 4.05
N LEU A 87 0.64 10.35 5.00
CA LEU A 87 1.09 10.90 6.29
C LEU A 87 1.79 9.84 7.15
N SER A 88 1.40 8.57 7.03
CA SER A 88 2.09 7.49 7.74
C SER A 88 3.51 7.27 7.23
N LYS A 89 3.70 7.32 5.91
CA LYS A 89 5.01 7.16 5.25
C LYS A 89 4.96 7.65 3.81
N TYR A 90 5.90 8.48 3.39
CA TYR A 90 5.94 9.03 2.02
C TYR A 90 6.05 7.96 0.93
N LEU A 91 6.64 6.80 1.23
CA LEU A 91 6.69 5.66 0.28
C LEU A 91 5.31 5.13 -0.10
N PHE A 92 4.25 5.53 0.61
CA PHE A 92 2.87 5.26 0.21
C PHE A 92 2.52 5.81 -1.18
N ILE A 93 3.29 6.80 -1.66
CA ILE A 93 3.14 7.35 -3.01
C ILE A 93 3.22 6.27 -4.11
N TYR A 94 3.96 5.17 -3.89
CA TYR A 94 4.08 4.11 -4.89
C TYR A 94 2.76 3.39 -5.17
N ILE A 95 1.94 3.14 -4.13
CA ILE A 95 0.62 2.54 -4.34
C ILE A 95 -0.32 3.53 -5.01
N LEU A 96 -0.27 4.81 -4.61
CA LEU A 96 -1.08 5.84 -5.25
C LEU A 96 -0.74 5.98 -6.73
N ALA A 97 0.55 6.01 -7.07
CA ALA A 97 1.01 6.04 -8.45
C ALA A 97 0.56 4.79 -9.24
N SER A 98 0.61 3.60 -8.63
CA SER A 98 0.16 2.36 -9.26
C SER A 98 -1.34 2.37 -9.54
N LEU A 99 -2.18 2.83 -8.58
CA LEU A 99 -3.62 2.94 -8.76
C LEU A 99 -3.98 4.04 -9.78
N PHE A 100 -3.24 5.16 -9.79
CA PHE A 100 -3.35 6.20 -10.80
C PHE A 100 -3.09 5.62 -12.20
N LEU A 101 -1.96 4.96 -12.40
CA LEU A 101 -1.60 4.34 -13.68
C LEU A 101 -2.64 3.32 -14.12
N TYR A 102 -3.09 2.45 -13.22
CA TYR A 102 -4.16 1.49 -13.51
C TYR A 102 -5.44 2.17 -13.98
N PHE A 103 -5.88 3.24 -13.30
CA PHE A 103 -7.07 4.00 -13.67
C PHE A 103 -6.94 4.64 -15.06
N PHE A 104 -5.81 5.28 -15.34
CA PHE A 104 -5.58 5.99 -16.60
C PHE A 104 -5.28 5.07 -17.78
N ILE A 105 -4.59 3.95 -17.60
CA ILE A 105 -4.44 2.92 -18.65
C ILE A 105 -5.81 2.39 -19.06
N ASN A 106 -6.73 2.25 -18.11
CA ASN A 106 -8.10 1.75 -18.36
C ASN A 106 -9.13 2.88 -18.47
N ILE A 107 -8.72 4.11 -18.83
CA ILE A 107 -9.58 5.30 -18.78
C ILE A 107 -10.82 5.16 -19.64
N LYS A 108 -10.74 4.47 -20.79
CA LYS A 108 -11.90 4.21 -21.65
C LYS A 108 -13.01 3.47 -20.90
N LYS A 109 -12.66 2.50 -20.05
CA LYS A 109 -13.58 1.73 -19.23
C LYS A 109 -14.13 2.54 -18.06
N TYR A 110 -13.29 3.39 -17.45
CA TYR A 110 -13.62 4.10 -16.21
C TYR A 110 -13.96 5.59 -16.42
N LYS A 111 -14.17 6.03 -17.66
CA LYS A 111 -14.42 7.45 -18.03
C LYS A 111 -15.50 8.11 -17.16
N LYS A 112 -16.58 7.40 -16.84
CA LYS A 112 -17.67 7.93 -16.01
C LYS A 112 -17.26 8.27 -14.58
N PHE A 113 -16.16 7.70 -14.08
CA PHE A 113 -15.67 7.93 -12.73
C PHE A 113 -14.58 9.00 -12.62
N ILE A 114 -14.19 9.62 -13.75
CA ILE A 114 -13.17 10.69 -13.75
C ILE A 114 -13.50 11.80 -12.74
N PRO A 115 -14.73 12.36 -12.68
CA PRO A 115 -15.04 13.40 -11.70
C PRO A 115 -14.89 12.92 -10.25
N ASN A 116 -15.27 11.67 -9.98
CA ASN A 116 -15.16 11.09 -8.64
C ASN A 116 -13.71 10.81 -8.26
N TYR A 117 -12.88 10.40 -9.22
CA TYR A 117 -11.44 10.25 -9.01
C TYR A 117 -10.79 11.60 -8.65
N PHE A 118 -11.11 12.67 -9.39
CA PHE A 118 -10.64 14.02 -9.06
C PHE A 118 -11.15 14.49 -7.69
N LEU A 119 -12.38 14.15 -7.32
CA LEU A 119 -12.88 14.41 -5.96
C LEU A 119 -12.00 13.74 -4.90
N SER A 120 -11.58 12.49 -5.10
CA SER A 120 -10.67 11.81 -4.17
C SER A 120 -9.30 12.49 -4.09
N VAL A 121 -8.75 12.93 -5.22
CA VAL A 121 -7.49 13.68 -5.25
C VAL A 121 -7.63 15.02 -4.49
N LEU A 122 -8.73 15.74 -4.70
CA LEU A 122 -9.01 17.00 -3.99
C LEU A 122 -9.06 16.76 -2.46
N ILE A 123 -9.78 15.74 -2.02
CA ILE A 123 -9.86 15.38 -0.59
C ILE A 123 -8.49 15.03 -0.04
N THR A 124 -7.70 14.25 -0.78
CA THR A 124 -6.33 13.92 -0.39
C THR A 124 -5.50 15.18 -0.19
N LEU A 125 -5.51 16.10 -1.14
CA LEU A 125 -4.77 17.35 -1.08
C LEU A 125 -5.25 18.26 0.06
N LEU A 126 -6.56 18.36 0.28
CA LEU A 126 -7.10 19.14 1.40
C LEU A 126 -6.63 18.63 2.76
N ILE A 127 -6.62 17.30 2.96
CA ILE A 127 -6.13 16.71 4.21
C ILE A 127 -4.61 16.89 4.35
N LEU A 128 -3.86 16.85 3.24
CA LEU A 128 -2.41 17.03 3.25
C LEU A 128 -1.97 18.50 3.37
N THR A 129 -2.87 19.46 3.16
CA THR A 129 -2.56 20.91 3.16
C THR A 129 -1.80 21.35 4.43
N PRO A 130 -2.24 21.01 5.67
CA PRO A 130 -1.50 21.40 6.88
C PRO A 130 -0.08 20.83 6.90
N HIS A 131 0.09 19.60 6.42
CA HIS A 131 1.40 18.97 6.36
C HIS A 131 2.32 19.65 5.33
N PHE A 132 1.79 20.04 4.17
CA PHE A 132 2.56 20.79 3.17
C PHE A 132 2.97 22.17 3.70
N ILE A 133 2.06 22.89 4.36
CA ILE A 133 2.40 24.18 4.99
C ILE A 133 3.55 23.98 5.97
N TRP A 134 3.44 22.99 6.86
CA TRP A 134 4.50 22.66 7.80
C TRP A 134 5.83 22.30 7.11
N LEU A 135 5.80 21.56 6.00
CA LEU A 135 7.00 21.23 5.23
C LEU A 135 7.70 22.48 4.68
N PHE A 136 6.93 23.43 4.14
CA PHE A 136 7.47 24.70 3.65
C PHE A 136 8.11 25.52 4.78
N GLU A 137 7.44 25.63 5.92
CA GLU A 137 7.95 26.37 7.09
C GLU A 137 9.20 25.73 7.70
N ASN A 138 9.36 24.42 7.58
CA ASN A 138 10.48 23.66 8.14
C ASN A 138 11.51 23.22 7.07
N ASN A 139 11.62 23.93 5.96
CA ASN A 139 12.64 23.71 4.92
C ASN A 139 12.73 22.25 4.45
N PHE A 140 11.58 21.56 4.33
CA PHE A 140 11.48 20.16 3.86
C PHE A 140 12.35 19.17 4.64
N VAL A 141 12.57 19.41 5.93
CA VAL A 141 13.48 18.62 6.78
C VAL A 141 13.28 17.12 6.71
N THR A 142 12.04 16.64 6.64
CA THR A 142 11.74 15.20 6.57
C THR A 142 12.10 14.59 5.23
N ILE A 143 11.98 15.35 4.14
CA ILE A 143 12.38 14.91 2.80
C ILE A 143 13.90 14.83 2.72
N PHE A 144 14.61 15.89 3.16
CA PHE A 144 16.07 15.88 3.18
C PHE A 144 16.64 14.81 4.11
N TYR A 145 16.01 14.57 5.28
CA TYR A 145 16.38 13.45 6.15
C TYR A 145 16.27 12.09 5.42
N GLY A 146 15.17 11.86 4.70
CA GLY A 146 14.98 10.65 3.94
C GLY A 146 16.01 10.47 2.82
N LEU A 147 16.30 11.55 2.08
CA LEU A 147 17.31 11.56 1.02
C LEU A 147 18.72 11.29 1.57
N ASN A 148 19.09 11.98 2.64
CA ASN A 148 20.42 11.82 3.27
C ASN A 148 20.60 10.39 3.83
N ARG A 149 19.55 9.82 4.42
CA ARG A 149 19.59 8.43 4.90
C ARG A 149 19.75 7.41 3.77
N SER A 150 19.28 7.74 2.57
CA SER A 150 19.39 6.90 1.37
C SER A 150 20.69 7.17 0.59
N ALA A 151 21.36 8.29 0.86
CA ALA A 151 22.60 8.66 0.18
C ALA A 151 23.72 7.71 0.61
N ILE A 152 24.29 7.02 -0.39
CA ILE A 152 25.49 6.20 -0.21
C ILE A 152 26.68 7.16 -0.31
N THR A 153 27.45 7.28 0.76
CA THR A 153 28.59 8.22 0.86
C THR A 153 29.76 7.87 -0.06
N GLU A 154 29.88 6.61 -0.47
CA GLU A 154 30.88 6.17 -1.47
C GLU A 154 30.24 5.24 -2.49
N VAL A 155 30.10 5.73 -3.72
CA VAL A 155 29.52 4.97 -4.82
C VAL A 155 30.65 4.34 -5.63
N VAL A 156 30.98 3.07 -5.33
CA VAL A 156 31.80 2.27 -6.24
C VAL A 156 30.88 1.70 -7.32
N PHE A 157 31.27 1.76 -8.59
CA PHE A 157 30.47 1.30 -9.75
C PHE A 157 29.92 -0.12 -9.55
N ILE A 158 30.72 -1.01 -8.94
CA ILE A 158 30.32 -2.39 -8.63
C ILE A 158 29.07 -2.47 -7.74
N ASN A 159 28.84 -1.48 -6.86
CA ASN A 159 27.69 -1.43 -5.97
C ASN A 159 26.37 -1.23 -6.72
N HIS A 160 26.39 -0.62 -7.91
CA HIS A 160 25.20 -0.51 -8.78
C HIS A 160 24.73 -1.86 -9.32
N ILE A 161 25.60 -2.86 -9.36
CA ILE A 161 25.28 -4.23 -9.79
C ILE A 161 24.98 -5.10 -8.55
N ILE A 162 25.83 -5.05 -7.53
CA ILE A 162 25.73 -5.91 -6.35
C ILE A 162 24.49 -5.58 -5.52
N ASN A 163 24.21 -4.29 -5.27
CA ASN A 163 23.10 -3.89 -4.39
C ASN A 163 21.70 -4.34 -4.90
N PRO A 164 21.36 -4.19 -6.19
CA PRO A 164 20.12 -4.73 -6.73
C PRO A 164 20.02 -6.26 -6.61
N ILE A 165 21.12 -6.98 -6.84
CA ILE A 165 21.15 -8.44 -6.72
C ILE A 165 20.91 -8.85 -5.27
N VAL A 166 21.65 -8.26 -4.32
CA VAL A 166 21.51 -8.53 -2.88
C VAL A 166 20.11 -8.17 -2.41
N PHE A 167 19.55 -7.04 -2.86
CA PHE A 167 18.18 -6.64 -2.56
C PHE A 167 17.18 -7.71 -3.06
N SER A 168 17.29 -8.13 -4.31
CA SER A 168 16.40 -9.13 -4.91
C SER A 168 16.46 -10.46 -4.16
N ILE A 169 17.66 -10.94 -3.82
CA ILE A 169 17.85 -12.16 -3.03
C ILE A 169 17.19 -12.02 -1.65
N LYS A 170 17.38 -10.90 -0.96
CA LYS A 170 16.75 -10.64 0.34
C LYS A 170 15.22 -10.65 0.23
N GLN A 171 14.64 -10.08 -0.84
CA GLN A 171 13.19 -10.10 -1.05
C GLN A 171 12.67 -11.54 -1.22
N ILE A 172 13.38 -12.38 -1.99
CA ILE A 172 13.00 -13.79 -2.17
C ILE A 172 13.06 -14.53 -0.82
N ILE A 173 14.13 -14.34 -0.04
CA ILE A 173 14.29 -14.98 1.29
C ILE A 173 13.14 -14.59 2.23
N ILE A 174 12.77 -13.31 2.28
CA ILE A 174 11.65 -12.82 3.11
C ILE A 174 10.31 -13.45 2.70
N LEU A 175 10.15 -13.81 1.42
CA LEU A 175 8.93 -14.45 0.91
C LEU A 175 8.92 -15.98 1.01
N ILE A 176 10.01 -16.62 1.49
CA ILE A 176 10.07 -18.09 1.64
C ILE A 176 8.88 -18.64 2.46
N PRO A 177 8.52 -18.09 3.65
CA PRO A 177 7.37 -18.60 4.40
C PRO A 177 6.05 -18.52 3.60
N PHE A 178 5.86 -17.45 2.85
CA PHE A 178 4.72 -17.25 1.95
C PHE A 178 4.68 -18.33 0.85
N PHE A 179 5.80 -18.61 0.18
CA PHE A 179 5.86 -19.64 -0.86
C PHE A 179 5.65 -21.05 -0.30
N ILE A 180 6.19 -21.37 0.90
CA ILE A 180 5.94 -22.65 1.57
C ILE A 180 4.44 -22.80 1.84
N MET A 181 3.80 -21.77 2.39
CA MET A 181 2.38 -21.81 2.71
C MET A 181 1.53 -22.00 1.46
N ILE A 182 1.78 -21.25 0.37
CA ILE A 182 1.10 -21.43 -0.92
C ILE A 182 1.27 -22.84 -1.46
N SER A 183 2.49 -23.38 -1.45
CA SER A 183 2.74 -24.73 -1.97
C SER A 183 2.00 -25.82 -1.17
N ILE A 184 1.85 -25.66 0.13
CA ILE A 184 1.04 -26.57 0.96
C ILE A 184 -0.45 -26.43 0.61
N LEU A 185 -0.95 -25.21 0.45
CA LEU A 185 -2.36 -24.96 0.13
C LEU A 185 -2.73 -25.49 -1.27
N LEU A 186 -1.86 -25.28 -2.28
CA LEU A 186 -2.12 -25.74 -3.65
C LEU A 186 -1.97 -27.25 -3.82
N LYS A 187 -1.17 -27.93 -2.97
CA LYS A 187 -1.00 -29.39 -3.03
C LYS A 187 -2.27 -30.16 -2.67
N ASN A 188 -3.18 -29.52 -1.93
CA ASN A 188 -4.43 -30.12 -1.46
C ASN A 188 -5.65 -29.78 -2.37
N TYR A 189 -5.40 -29.10 -3.49
CA TYR A 189 -6.35 -28.84 -4.58
C TYR A 189 -5.90 -29.55 -5.86
#